data_ce364ea67734766c5496d0500c81df50
#
_entry.id   ce364ea67734766c5496d0500c81df50
#
_cell.length_a   1.000
_cell.length_b   1.000
_cell.length_c   1.000
_cell.angle_alpha   90.00
_cell.angle_beta   90.00
_cell.angle_gamma   90.00
#
_symmetry.space_group_name_H-M   'P 1'
#
loop_
_entity.id
_entity.type
_entity.pdbx_description
1 polymer ?
#
loop_
_entity_poly.entity_id
_entity_poly.type
_entity_poly.pdbx_seq_one_letter_code
_entity_poly.pdbx_strand_id
1 'polypeptide(L)'
;MLCFIGNTSLVTALGNECDTIHAIENNQSGLYYSEKYNAVVGEIPARAFDNITSKVNFTKFESLIIQNIKNVLPTENDIDDDTLLVISTTKGNVHLLENNTAVIDNNCFLYTSAIKIADYLKFKRKPIVISNACISGVSAFVVAKNLMSSDDTIKNVVVVGCDILSEFIVEGFRSFKSLSNKPCKPYDANRDGLSLGEACGAVLLTKDINLASKPLIALKGGAVTNDANHISGPSRTGDGLYYAMKEALNDAEVLGADVKYVNMHGTATLYNDEMESKAIQWSCLSNVPVNSFKGYIGHTLGASGVVETILCIYQMRNNIVFATKGFEKRGTPCKLNVSDANRLYTDVNICLKTASGFGGCNAAIVLVKNPVNAYNNAEKPNASIGGEDNIKVLAQYSLPNSSECFSDFIRKEYKQLNLSYMKFYKMSDLSKALFIASENIIRQCPEIVNANPRRVAIIMSNKVSSLEADIQHQQIVDKHLEEGASPAIFVYTLPNVAVGEVCIKNKIKGDNTFFIENFNTGLSEYYAKQLLRLNKADFVICGWCDKEIASEMPMDESQINANSDLEKMNGINKDNNWNVNLKILSK
;
A
#
# COMPACT_ATOMS: atom_id res chain seq x y z
N MET A 1 19.47 -9.07 11.66
CA MET A 1 19.85 -9.66 10.35
C MET A 1 19.76 -8.57 9.30
N LEU A 2 20.67 -8.52 8.29
CA LEU A 2 20.63 -7.53 7.21
C LEU A 2 19.82 -8.07 6.03
N CYS A 3 18.97 -7.20 5.48
CA CYS A 3 18.20 -7.43 4.26
C CYS A 3 18.80 -6.53 3.16
N PHE A 4 19.61 -7.11 2.28
CA PHE A 4 20.31 -6.37 1.24
C PHE A 4 19.41 -6.11 0.03
N ILE A 5 19.69 -5.01 -0.67
CA ILE A 5 19.09 -4.69 -1.95
C ILE A 5 19.88 -5.40 -3.06
N GLY A 6 19.23 -6.24 -3.81
CA GLY A 6 19.72 -6.85 -5.04
C GLY A 6 19.47 -5.99 -6.27
N ASN A 7 19.04 -6.63 -7.37
CA ASN A 7 18.67 -5.94 -8.59
C ASN A 7 17.37 -5.14 -8.44
N THR A 8 17.25 -4.09 -9.24
CA THR A 8 16.06 -3.24 -9.35
C THR A 8 15.57 -3.21 -10.80
N SER A 9 14.31 -2.96 -11.00
CA SER A 9 13.70 -2.70 -12.31
C SER A 9 12.56 -1.70 -12.17
N LEU A 10 12.42 -0.80 -13.12
CA LEU A 10 11.47 0.29 -13.07
C LEU A 10 10.93 0.60 -14.47
N VAL A 11 9.62 0.85 -14.55
CA VAL A 11 8.95 1.43 -15.72
C VAL A 11 8.00 2.51 -15.24
N THR A 12 8.10 3.70 -15.84
CA THR A 12 7.28 4.88 -15.50
C THR A 12 6.81 5.60 -16.75
N ALA A 13 6.12 6.72 -16.58
CA ALA A 13 5.77 7.65 -17.67
C ALA A 13 7.00 8.15 -18.46
N LEU A 14 8.19 8.04 -17.92
CA LEU A 14 9.45 8.45 -18.57
C LEU A 14 10.13 7.31 -19.34
N GLY A 15 9.64 6.07 -19.22
CA GLY A 15 10.20 4.89 -19.85
C GLY A 15 10.72 3.87 -18.85
N ASN A 16 11.71 3.06 -19.25
CA ASN A 16 12.38 2.09 -18.38
C ASN A 16 13.26 2.78 -17.32
N GLU A 17 13.97 2.00 -16.48
CA GLU A 17 14.78 2.54 -15.38
C GLU A 17 15.85 3.52 -15.88
N CYS A 18 16.58 3.19 -16.95
CA CYS A 18 17.61 4.04 -17.52
C CYS A 18 17.02 5.34 -18.09
N ASP A 19 15.93 5.24 -18.85
CA ASP A 19 15.24 6.39 -19.43
C ASP A 19 14.68 7.31 -18.35
N THR A 20 14.08 6.71 -17.31
CA THR A 20 13.51 7.45 -16.16
C THR A 20 14.59 8.23 -15.43
N ILE A 21 15.72 7.60 -15.11
CA ILE A 21 16.83 8.25 -14.43
C ILE A 21 17.41 9.39 -15.28
N HIS A 22 17.69 9.12 -16.56
CA HIS A 22 18.22 10.10 -17.48
C HIS A 22 17.30 11.33 -17.63
N ALA A 23 15.98 11.10 -17.72
CA ALA A 23 15.01 12.18 -17.79
C ALA A 23 15.00 13.03 -16.49
N ILE A 24 15.05 12.38 -15.31
CA ILE A 24 15.12 13.09 -14.02
C ILE A 24 16.41 13.89 -13.88
N GLU A 25 17.56 13.33 -14.29
CA GLU A 25 18.85 14.04 -14.31
C GLU A 25 18.79 15.30 -15.17
N ASN A 26 18.06 15.26 -16.28
CA ASN A 26 17.83 16.39 -17.17
C ASN A 26 16.59 17.23 -16.79
N ASN A 27 16.04 17.00 -15.60
CA ASN A 27 14.87 17.73 -15.08
C ASN A 27 13.66 17.69 -16.01
N GLN A 28 13.46 16.55 -16.73
CA GLN A 28 12.33 16.33 -17.64
C GLN A 28 11.20 15.61 -16.89
N SER A 29 9.95 16.00 -17.16
CA SER A 29 8.76 15.39 -16.58
C SER A 29 8.03 14.54 -17.63
N GLY A 30 7.47 13.40 -17.19
CA GLY A 30 6.59 12.59 -18.00
C GLY A 30 5.11 12.97 -17.87
N LEU A 31 4.79 14.04 -17.15
CA LEU A 31 3.42 14.50 -16.98
C LEU A 31 2.97 15.34 -18.17
N TYR A 32 1.79 15.03 -18.70
CA TYR A 32 1.17 15.76 -19.80
C TYR A 32 -0.36 15.77 -19.64
N TYR A 33 -1.02 16.70 -20.33
CA TYR A 33 -2.48 16.71 -20.37
C TYR A 33 -2.99 15.61 -21.31
N SER A 34 -3.78 14.70 -20.76
CA SER A 34 -4.43 13.62 -21.49
C SER A 34 -5.87 13.98 -21.80
N GLU A 35 -6.23 14.04 -23.09
CA GLU A 35 -7.61 14.27 -23.51
C GLU A 35 -8.52 13.12 -23.07
N LYS A 36 -8.00 11.87 -23.09
CA LYS A 36 -8.72 10.68 -22.65
C LYS A 36 -9.24 10.83 -21.21
N TYR A 37 -8.40 11.32 -20.32
CA TYR A 37 -8.73 11.45 -18.90
C TYR A 37 -9.17 12.87 -18.51
N ASN A 38 -9.09 13.84 -19.44
CA ASN A 38 -9.32 15.26 -19.17
C ASN A 38 -8.54 15.71 -17.90
N ALA A 39 -7.29 15.31 -17.79
CA ALA A 39 -6.43 15.53 -16.61
C ALA A 39 -4.95 15.51 -16.98
N VAL A 40 -4.10 16.09 -16.12
CA VAL A 40 -2.65 15.95 -16.22
C VAL A 40 -2.22 14.64 -15.58
N VAL A 41 -1.67 13.74 -16.38
CA VAL A 41 -1.28 12.38 -15.97
C VAL A 41 0.08 11.97 -16.50
N GLY A 42 0.64 10.89 -15.95
CA GLY A 42 1.84 10.24 -16.43
C GLY A 42 1.53 8.79 -16.85
N GLU A 43 1.35 8.54 -18.15
CA GLU A 43 1.12 7.19 -18.69
C GLU A 43 2.43 6.55 -19.14
N ILE A 44 2.58 5.25 -18.93
CA ILE A 44 3.72 4.47 -19.44
C ILE A 44 3.66 4.48 -20.96
N PRO A 45 4.72 4.96 -21.67
CA PRO A 45 4.71 4.99 -23.12
C PRO A 45 4.72 3.57 -23.69
N ALA A 46 3.97 3.34 -24.78
CA ALA A 46 3.84 2.02 -25.41
C ALA A 46 5.19 1.37 -25.75
N ARG A 47 6.20 2.16 -26.08
CA ARG A 47 7.57 1.68 -26.36
C ARG A 47 8.30 1.07 -25.16
N ALA A 48 7.92 1.46 -23.93
CA ALA A 48 8.53 0.94 -22.70
C ALA A 48 7.86 -0.36 -22.24
N PHE A 49 6.81 -0.74 -22.94
CA PHE A 49 5.98 -1.89 -22.71
C PHE A 49 6.13 -2.83 -23.93
N ASP A 50 7.25 -3.51 -24.01
CA ASP A 50 7.45 -4.52 -25.05
C ASP A 50 6.64 -5.77 -24.73
N ASN A 51 5.65 -5.99 -25.58
CA ASN A 51 4.98 -7.24 -25.89
C ASN A 51 5.52 -8.46 -25.18
N ILE A 52 5.06 -8.71 -23.96
CA ILE A 52 5.03 -10.07 -23.47
C ILE A 52 3.95 -10.78 -24.30
N THR A 53 4.22 -10.96 -25.59
CA THR A 53 3.46 -11.82 -26.49
C THR A 53 3.67 -13.25 -26.03
N SER A 54 3.06 -13.59 -24.91
CA SER A 54 2.98 -14.94 -24.44
C SER A 54 1.74 -15.60 -25.02
N LYS A 55 1.77 -16.91 -25.17
CA LYS A 55 0.59 -17.73 -25.46
C LYS A 55 -0.51 -17.62 -24.36
N VAL A 56 -0.23 -16.88 -23.31
CA VAL A 56 -1.11 -16.60 -22.16
C VAL A 56 -1.60 -15.17 -22.29
N ASN A 57 -2.91 -14.98 -22.17
CA ASN A 57 -3.52 -13.65 -22.26
C ASN A 57 -3.33 -12.90 -20.93
N PHE A 58 -2.25 -12.11 -20.80
CA PHE A 58 -1.98 -11.25 -19.65
C PHE A 58 -2.53 -9.85 -19.87
N THR A 59 -3.06 -9.25 -18.83
CA THR A 59 -3.42 -7.83 -18.82
C THR A 59 -2.17 -6.94 -18.83
N LYS A 60 -2.33 -5.63 -19.10
CA LYS A 60 -1.23 -4.64 -19.00
C LYS A 60 -0.59 -4.69 -17.61
N PHE A 61 -1.41 -4.70 -16.55
CA PHE A 61 -0.96 -4.79 -15.16
C PHE A 61 -0.10 -6.03 -14.91
N GLU A 62 -0.58 -7.21 -15.30
CA GLU A 62 0.12 -8.48 -15.13
C GLU A 62 1.42 -8.52 -15.93
N SER A 63 1.39 -8.04 -17.17
CA SER A 63 2.55 -8.01 -18.06
C SER A 63 3.66 -7.11 -17.54
N LEU A 64 3.32 -5.92 -17.01
CA LEU A 64 4.27 -5.01 -16.39
C LEU A 64 4.97 -5.66 -15.17
N ILE A 65 4.20 -6.35 -14.33
CA ILE A 65 4.76 -7.07 -13.16
C ILE A 65 5.71 -8.17 -13.62
N ILE A 66 5.30 -9.02 -14.57
CA ILE A 66 6.12 -10.12 -15.09
C ILE A 66 7.43 -9.60 -15.67
N GLN A 67 7.39 -8.54 -16.49
CA GLN A 67 8.57 -7.93 -17.08
C GLN A 67 9.55 -7.45 -16.02
N ASN A 68 9.06 -6.73 -15.00
CA ASN A 68 9.91 -6.18 -13.94
C ASN A 68 10.48 -7.29 -13.05
N ILE A 69 9.73 -8.36 -12.74
CA ILE A 69 10.26 -9.52 -12.01
C ILE A 69 11.38 -10.21 -12.80
N LYS A 70 11.21 -10.45 -14.10
CA LYS A 70 12.25 -11.06 -14.96
C LYS A 70 13.54 -10.23 -15.01
N ASN A 71 13.44 -8.92 -14.90
CA ASN A 71 14.62 -8.05 -14.88
C ASN A 71 15.40 -8.12 -13.55
N VAL A 72 14.73 -8.41 -12.44
CA VAL A 72 15.39 -8.52 -11.12
C VAL A 72 15.85 -9.94 -10.79
N LEU A 73 15.23 -10.94 -11.40
CA LEU A 73 15.59 -12.36 -11.31
C LEU A 73 16.08 -12.83 -12.69
N PRO A 74 17.39 -12.83 -12.97
CA PRO A 74 17.90 -13.04 -14.31
C PRO A 74 17.69 -14.44 -14.88
N THR A 75 17.45 -15.45 -14.03
CA THR A 75 17.16 -16.81 -14.48
C THR A 75 15.96 -17.41 -13.74
N GLU A 76 15.22 -18.31 -14.41
CA GLU A 76 14.12 -19.07 -13.78
C GLU A 76 14.64 -19.98 -12.64
N ASN A 77 15.93 -20.30 -12.62
CA ASN A 77 16.58 -21.11 -11.60
C ASN A 77 16.85 -20.34 -10.30
N ASP A 78 16.63 -19.00 -10.29
CA ASP A 78 16.80 -18.17 -9.10
C ASP A 78 15.54 -18.14 -8.20
N ILE A 79 14.48 -18.88 -8.59
CA ILE A 79 13.23 -18.95 -7.84
C ILE A 79 13.14 -20.30 -7.10
N ASP A 80 13.77 -20.33 -5.94
CA ASP A 80 13.74 -21.47 -5.04
C ASP A 80 12.62 -21.37 -4.00
N ASP A 81 12.45 -22.44 -3.18
CA ASP A 81 11.47 -22.52 -2.09
C ASP A 81 11.67 -21.45 -1.00
N ASP A 82 12.82 -20.78 -0.99
CA ASP A 82 13.17 -19.70 -0.06
C ASP A 82 12.88 -18.30 -0.61
N THR A 83 12.34 -18.20 -1.83
CA THR A 83 12.01 -16.94 -2.52
C THR A 83 10.51 -16.64 -2.46
N LEU A 84 10.14 -15.49 -1.90
CA LEU A 84 8.77 -15.02 -1.75
C LEU A 84 8.47 -13.87 -2.71
N LEU A 85 7.28 -13.86 -3.31
CA LEU A 85 6.76 -12.73 -4.09
C LEU A 85 5.81 -11.89 -3.23
N VAL A 86 6.07 -10.58 -3.14
CA VAL A 86 5.20 -9.60 -2.47
C VAL A 86 4.79 -8.53 -3.49
N ILE A 87 3.49 -8.43 -3.73
CA ILE A 87 2.92 -7.47 -4.68
C ILE A 87 2.16 -6.38 -3.92
N SER A 88 2.46 -5.12 -4.22
CA SER A 88 1.72 -3.95 -3.73
C SER A 88 0.95 -3.29 -4.85
N THR A 89 -0.35 -3.08 -4.63
CA THR A 89 -1.25 -2.42 -5.58
C THR A 89 -2.48 -1.90 -4.85
N THR A 90 -3.10 -0.86 -5.40
CA THR A 90 -4.39 -0.40 -4.88
C THR A 90 -5.56 -1.07 -5.58
N LYS A 91 -5.50 -1.21 -6.91
CA LYS A 91 -6.64 -1.57 -7.75
C LYS A 91 -6.38 -2.65 -8.80
N GLY A 92 -5.12 -2.93 -9.13
CA GLY A 92 -4.80 -3.92 -10.16
C GLY A 92 -5.53 -3.67 -11.48
N ASN A 93 -6.37 -4.61 -11.86
CA ASN A 93 -7.13 -4.58 -13.12
C ASN A 93 -8.52 -3.94 -13.00
N VAL A 94 -8.72 -2.94 -12.14
CA VAL A 94 -10.05 -2.33 -11.92
C VAL A 94 -10.70 -1.77 -13.20
N HIS A 95 -9.90 -1.41 -14.21
CA HIS A 95 -10.39 -0.97 -15.52
C HIS A 95 -11.27 -2.00 -16.24
N LEU A 96 -11.20 -3.28 -15.86
CA LEU A 96 -12.08 -4.32 -16.39
C LEU A 96 -13.54 -4.18 -15.91
N LEU A 97 -13.80 -3.32 -14.94
CA LEU A 97 -15.17 -2.94 -14.54
C LEU A 97 -15.76 -1.85 -15.45
N GLU A 98 -14.95 -1.12 -16.23
CA GLU A 98 -15.40 -0.01 -17.08
C GLU A 98 -16.42 -0.54 -18.10
N ASN A 99 -17.63 0.05 -18.12
CA ASN A 99 -18.77 -0.34 -18.96
C ASN A 99 -19.24 -1.80 -18.81
N ASN A 100 -18.82 -2.53 -17.78
CA ASN A 100 -19.16 -3.94 -17.56
C ASN A 100 -19.23 -4.31 -16.08
N THR A 101 -20.07 -3.63 -15.31
CA THR A 101 -20.25 -3.93 -13.88
C THR A 101 -21.24 -5.08 -13.61
N ALA A 102 -21.92 -5.58 -14.65
CA ALA A 102 -22.89 -6.66 -14.52
C ALA A 102 -22.24 -8.06 -14.43
N VAL A 103 -21.11 -8.25 -15.12
CA VAL A 103 -20.34 -9.49 -15.11
C VAL A 103 -18.91 -9.18 -14.64
N ILE A 104 -18.52 -9.75 -13.51
CA ILE A 104 -17.20 -9.49 -12.94
C ILE A 104 -16.18 -10.42 -13.57
N ASP A 105 -15.19 -9.85 -14.28
CA ASP A 105 -14.04 -10.59 -14.76
C ASP A 105 -13.19 -11.07 -13.58
N ASN A 106 -12.80 -12.34 -13.58
CA ASN A 106 -11.97 -12.92 -12.53
C ASN A 106 -10.61 -12.20 -12.37
N ASN A 107 -10.10 -11.56 -13.40
CA ASN A 107 -8.87 -10.76 -13.32
C ASN A 107 -9.06 -9.45 -12.52
N CYS A 108 -10.28 -9.05 -12.17
CA CYS A 108 -10.53 -7.94 -11.22
C CYS A 108 -10.09 -8.31 -9.79
N PHE A 109 -10.06 -9.61 -9.44
CA PHE A 109 -9.57 -10.03 -8.13
C PHE A 109 -8.05 -9.94 -8.08
N LEU A 110 -7.52 -9.10 -7.22
CA LEU A 110 -6.08 -8.84 -7.11
C LEU A 110 -5.27 -10.12 -6.90
N TYR A 111 -5.80 -11.05 -6.10
CA TYR A 111 -5.12 -12.31 -5.82
C TYR A 111 -5.10 -13.25 -7.04
N THR A 112 -6.11 -13.21 -7.91
CA THR A 112 -6.13 -14.01 -9.15
C THR A 112 -4.96 -13.63 -10.05
N SER A 113 -4.73 -12.34 -10.27
CA SER A 113 -3.56 -11.85 -11.01
C SER A 113 -2.24 -12.25 -10.33
N ALA A 114 -2.17 -12.16 -9.00
CA ALA A 114 -0.96 -12.53 -8.27
C ALA A 114 -0.62 -14.02 -8.43
N ILE A 115 -1.60 -14.92 -8.33
CA ILE A 115 -1.40 -16.36 -8.56
C ILE A 115 -1.00 -16.63 -10.01
N LYS A 116 -1.71 -16.06 -10.98
CA LYS A 116 -1.41 -16.21 -12.41
C LYS A 116 0.02 -15.81 -12.75
N ILE A 117 0.52 -14.71 -12.16
CA ILE A 117 1.89 -14.25 -12.29
C ILE A 117 2.87 -15.23 -11.62
N ALA A 118 2.59 -15.63 -10.37
CA ALA A 118 3.44 -16.55 -9.60
C ALA A 118 3.58 -17.90 -10.29
N ASP A 119 2.47 -18.47 -10.78
CA ASP A 119 2.46 -19.75 -11.50
C ASP A 119 3.23 -19.65 -12.82
N TYR A 120 3.04 -18.56 -13.59
CA TYR A 120 3.78 -18.36 -14.83
C TYR A 120 5.30 -18.26 -14.61
N LEU A 121 5.71 -17.59 -13.54
CA LEU A 121 7.10 -17.42 -13.16
C LEU A 121 7.63 -18.58 -12.29
N LYS A 122 6.78 -19.58 -11.97
CA LYS A 122 7.12 -20.77 -11.20
C LYS A 122 7.55 -20.52 -9.75
N PHE A 123 7.03 -19.46 -9.12
CA PHE A 123 7.20 -19.28 -7.68
C PHE A 123 6.64 -20.47 -6.91
N LYS A 124 7.41 -21.00 -5.96
CA LYS A 124 7.00 -22.15 -5.13
C LYS A 124 6.12 -21.73 -3.95
N ARG A 125 6.37 -20.52 -3.43
CA ARG A 125 5.57 -19.94 -2.34
C ARG A 125 4.40 -19.18 -2.91
N LYS A 126 3.27 -19.21 -2.18
CA LYS A 126 2.12 -18.37 -2.50
C LYS A 126 2.51 -16.90 -2.40
N PRO A 127 2.12 -16.05 -3.37
CA PRO A 127 2.39 -14.64 -3.33
C PRO A 127 1.62 -13.96 -2.21
N ILE A 128 2.17 -12.88 -1.67
CA ILE A 128 1.50 -11.98 -0.74
C ILE A 128 1.08 -10.73 -1.51
N VAL A 129 -0.20 -10.33 -1.40
CA VAL A 129 -0.71 -9.10 -1.98
C VAL A 129 -1.07 -8.12 -0.86
N ILE A 130 -0.56 -6.89 -0.97
CA ILE A 130 -0.78 -5.81 0.00
C ILE A 130 -1.55 -4.68 -0.67
N SER A 131 -2.69 -4.31 -0.08
CA SER A 131 -3.52 -3.20 -0.53
C SER A 131 -3.82 -2.24 0.62
N ASN A 132 -2.89 -1.29 0.83
CA ASN A 132 -2.91 -0.29 1.90
C ASN A 132 -2.91 1.13 1.31
N ALA A 133 -3.81 1.40 0.38
CA ALA A 133 -3.84 2.68 -0.33
C ALA A 133 -2.43 3.08 -0.85
N CYS A 134 -2.08 4.38 -0.77
CA CYS A 134 -0.82 4.90 -1.30
C CYS A 134 0.43 4.42 -0.55
N ILE A 135 0.30 3.85 0.66
CA ILE A 135 1.45 3.31 1.39
C ILE A 135 1.78 1.86 1.03
N SER A 136 0.98 1.19 0.18
CA SER A 136 1.11 -0.24 -0.13
C SER A 136 2.55 -0.64 -0.45
N GLY A 137 3.26 0.13 -1.27
CA GLY A 137 4.64 -0.17 -1.66
C GLY A 137 5.63 -0.07 -0.51
N VAL A 138 5.53 0.93 0.36
CA VAL A 138 6.39 1.03 1.55
C VAL A 138 6.02 -0.04 2.56
N SER A 139 4.72 -0.34 2.74
CA SER A 139 4.25 -1.45 3.58
C SER A 139 4.78 -2.80 3.09
N ALA A 140 4.89 -3.00 1.77
CA ALA A 140 5.45 -4.23 1.19
C ALA A 140 6.91 -4.44 1.62
N PHE A 141 7.73 -3.39 1.65
CA PHE A 141 9.09 -3.46 2.19
C PHE A 141 9.11 -3.76 3.69
N VAL A 142 8.21 -3.14 4.47
CA VAL A 142 8.10 -3.39 5.92
C VAL A 142 7.72 -4.84 6.19
N VAL A 143 6.71 -5.36 5.48
CA VAL A 143 6.27 -6.76 5.59
C VAL A 143 7.39 -7.72 5.18
N ALA A 144 8.01 -7.49 4.02
CA ALA A 144 9.12 -8.31 3.53
C ALA A 144 10.27 -8.37 4.55
N LYS A 145 10.72 -7.22 5.07
CA LYS A 145 11.76 -7.15 6.09
C LYS A 145 11.37 -7.91 7.37
N ASN A 146 10.15 -7.72 7.86
CA ASN A 146 9.68 -8.37 9.07
C ASN A 146 9.65 -9.90 8.90
N LEU A 147 9.13 -10.39 7.77
CA LEU A 147 9.11 -11.81 7.45
C LEU A 147 10.52 -12.38 7.31
N MET A 148 11.40 -11.74 6.55
CA MET A 148 12.80 -12.16 6.44
C MET A 148 13.53 -12.17 7.79
N SER A 149 13.17 -11.27 8.71
CA SER A 149 13.82 -11.19 10.04
C SER A 149 13.33 -12.25 11.02
N SER A 150 12.12 -12.77 10.85
CA SER A 150 11.45 -13.67 11.80
C SER A 150 11.24 -15.10 11.27
N ASP A 151 11.48 -15.32 9.97
CA ASP A 151 11.38 -16.64 9.31
C ASP A 151 12.66 -16.93 8.51
N ASP A 152 13.47 -17.85 9.01
CA ASP A 152 14.74 -18.22 8.37
C ASP A 152 14.56 -19.00 7.07
N THR A 153 13.35 -19.51 6.80
CA THR A 153 13.03 -20.18 5.54
C THR A 153 12.85 -19.20 4.39
N ILE A 154 12.72 -17.90 4.65
CA ILE A 154 12.62 -16.84 3.64
C ILE A 154 13.99 -16.16 3.53
N LYS A 155 14.71 -16.40 2.44
CA LYS A 155 16.02 -15.79 2.16
C LYS A 155 15.94 -14.66 1.16
N ASN A 156 15.02 -14.77 0.21
CA ASN A 156 14.82 -13.82 -0.86
C ASN A 156 13.37 -13.36 -0.91
N VAL A 157 13.15 -12.08 -1.19
CA VAL A 157 11.82 -11.53 -1.44
C VAL A 157 11.87 -10.61 -2.66
N VAL A 158 11.03 -10.90 -3.65
CA VAL A 158 10.80 -9.96 -4.75
C VAL A 158 9.63 -9.06 -4.36
N VAL A 159 9.92 -7.79 -4.08
CA VAL A 159 8.91 -6.77 -3.79
C VAL A 159 8.56 -6.06 -5.09
N VAL A 160 7.30 -6.12 -5.49
CA VAL A 160 6.80 -5.47 -6.72
C VAL A 160 5.69 -4.50 -6.37
N GLY A 161 5.75 -3.30 -6.96
CA GLY A 161 4.65 -2.34 -6.89
C GLY A 161 4.18 -1.99 -8.29
N CYS A 162 2.88 -2.13 -8.55
CA CYS A 162 2.29 -1.79 -9.83
C CYS A 162 0.89 -1.20 -9.64
N ASP A 163 0.62 -0.09 -10.31
CA ASP A 163 -0.73 0.43 -10.54
C ASP A 163 -0.77 1.09 -11.92
N ILE A 164 -1.89 0.94 -12.61
CA ILE A 164 -2.16 1.50 -13.94
C ILE A 164 -3.29 2.53 -13.86
N LEU A 165 -3.29 3.49 -14.79
CA LEU A 165 -4.35 4.50 -14.88
C LEU A 165 -5.63 3.92 -15.49
N SER A 166 -6.76 4.42 -15.00
CA SER A 166 -8.11 4.12 -15.49
C SER A 166 -9.05 5.29 -15.22
N GLU A 167 -10.18 5.35 -15.89
CA GLU A 167 -11.22 6.35 -15.63
C GLU A 167 -11.72 6.24 -14.19
N PHE A 168 -11.87 5.02 -13.69
CA PHE A 168 -12.21 4.73 -12.30
C PHE A 168 -11.37 5.55 -11.30
N ILE A 169 -10.04 5.51 -11.49
CA ILE A 169 -9.09 6.18 -10.60
C ILE A 169 -9.14 7.69 -10.79
N VAL A 170 -9.13 8.17 -12.03
CA VAL A 170 -9.11 9.60 -12.34
C VAL A 170 -10.37 10.29 -11.84
N GLU A 171 -11.55 9.72 -12.09
CA GLU A 171 -12.83 10.28 -11.64
C GLU A 171 -12.97 10.22 -10.10
N GLY A 172 -12.43 9.18 -9.48
CA GLY A 172 -12.35 9.09 -8.03
C GLY A 172 -11.56 10.26 -7.42
N PHE A 173 -10.35 10.53 -7.89
CA PHE A 173 -9.55 11.67 -7.41
C PHE A 173 -10.12 13.02 -7.83
N ARG A 174 -10.78 13.12 -8.99
CA ARG A 174 -11.51 14.31 -9.43
C ARG A 174 -12.63 14.67 -8.45
N SER A 175 -13.36 13.68 -7.96
CA SER A 175 -14.44 13.88 -7.00
C SER A 175 -13.97 14.54 -5.69
N PHE A 176 -12.72 14.32 -5.29
CA PHE A 176 -12.07 14.98 -4.15
C PHE A 176 -11.58 16.39 -4.46
N LYS A 177 -11.67 16.86 -5.72
CA LYS A 177 -11.07 18.13 -6.16
C LYS A 177 -9.58 18.20 -5.83
N SER A 178 -8.89 17.06 -5.94
CA SER A 178 -7.47 16.92 -5.56
C SER A 178 -6.52 16.90 -6.75
N LEU A 179 -7.06 16.86 -7.98
CA LEU A 179 -6.26 16.90 -9.21
C LEU A 179 -5.85 18.33 -9.55
N SER A 180 -4.59 18.49 -9.93
CA SER A 180 -4.07 19.73 -10.50
C SER A 180 -4.40 19.81 -12.00
N ASN A 181 -4.68 21.02 -12.48
CA ASN A 181 -4.84 21.30 -13.92
C ASN A 181 -3.50 21.48 -14.66
N LYS A 182 -2.38 21.41 -13.95
CA LYS A 182 -1.01 21.51 -14.44
C LYS A 182 -0.17 20.41 -13.81
N PRO A 183 1.04 20.12 -14.32
CA PRO A 183 1.95 19.21 -13.61
C PRO A 183 2.11 19.62 -12.14
N CYS A 184 1.92 18.66 -11.25
CA CYS A 184 1.91 18.92 -9.81
C CYS A 184 3.26 19.45 -9.30
N LYS A 185 3.21 20.32 -8.27
CA LYS A 185 4.35 21.02 -7.68
C LYS A 185 4.49 20.72 -6.20
N PRO A 186 5.05 19.57 -5.80
CA PRO A 186 5.16 19.22 -4.38
C PRO A 186 5.87 20.31 -3.56
N TYR A 187 5.29 20.67 -2.40
CA TYR A 187 5.76 21.66 -1.42
C TYR A 187 5.78 23.11 -1.90
N ASP A 188 5.47 23.38 -3.17
CA ASP A 188 5.49 24.73 -3.71
C ASP A 188 4.34 25.60 -3.17
N ALA A 189 4.56 26.92 -3.16
CA ALA A 189 3.56 27.87 -2.71
C ALA A 189 2.34 27.94 -3.65
N ASN A 190 2.54 27.62 -4.93
CA ASN A 190 1.50 27.61 -5.96
C ASN A 190 0.97 26.19 -6.27
N ARG A 191 1.18 25.23 -5.35
CA ARG A 191 0.61 23.88 -5.50
C ARG A 191 -0.91 23.94 -5.39
N ASP A 192 -1.60 23.20 -6.24
CA ASP A 192 -3.06 23.21 -6.32
C ASP A 192 -3.67 21.80 -6.36
N GLY A 193 -2.86 20.76 -6.34
CA GLY A 193 -3.29 19.38 -6.37
C GLY A 193 -2.23 18.44 -6.93
N LEU A 194 -2.58 17.17 -6.98
CA LEU A 194 -1.72 16.11 -7.50
C LEU A 194 -1.94 15.88 -9.00
N SER A 195 -0.95 15.28 -9.66
CA SER A 195 -1.11 14.59 -10.95
C SER A 195 -1.03 13.10 -10.70
N LEU A 196 -1.86 12.30 -11.37
CA LEU A 196 -1.82 10.84 -11.31
C LEU A 196 -0.76 10.29 -12.27
N GLY A 197 -0.26 9.10 -11.98
CA GLY A 197 0.64 8.38 -12.86
C GLY A 197 0.46 6.88 -12.76
N GLU A 198 0.94 6.16 -13.76
CA GLU A 198 1.08 4.71 -13.72
C GLU A 198 2.54 4.32 -13.70
N ALA A 199 2.88 3.28 -12.99
CA ALA A 199 4.22 2.73 -12.95
C ALA A 199 4.21 1.29 -12.44
N CYS A 200 5.31 0.60 -12.76
CA CYS A 200 5.66 -0.67 -12.14
C CYS A 200 7.13 -0.65 -11.74
N GLY A 201 7.45 -1.18 -10.56
CA GLY A 201 8.81 -1.36 -10.11
C GLY A 201 8.97 -2.65 -9.35
N ALA A 202 10.15 -3.26 -9.42
CA ALA A 202 10.51 -4.47 -8.68
C ALA A 202 11.88 -4.32 -8.02
N VAL A 203 12.03 -4.88 -6.83
CA VAL A 203 13.28 -4.92 -6.05
C VAL A 203 13.47 -6.31 -5.50
N LEU A 204 14.66 -6.90 -5.72
CA LEU A 204 15.08 -8.09 -5.02
C LEU A 204 15.63 -7.71 -3.64
N LEU A 205 15.04 -8.24 -2.59
CA LEU A 205 15.59 -8.23 -1.24
C LEU A 205 16.23 -9.59 -0.96
N THR A 206 17.44 -9.62 -0.40
CA THR A 206 18.16 -10.88 -0.15
C THR A 206 18.94 -10.87 1.15
N LYS A 207 19.06 -12.05 1.78
CA LYS A 207 20.00 -12.29 2.90
C LYS A 207 21.41 -12.62 2.38
N ASP A 208 21.56 -13.01 1.11
CA ASP A 208 22.85 -13.35 0.51
C ASP A 208 23.54 -12.09 -0.04
N ILE A 209 24.71 -11.78 0.54
CA ILE A 209 25.54 -10.64 0.11
C ILE A 209 26.06 -10.77 -1.34
N ASN A 210 26.13 -11.99 -1.88
CA ASN A 210 26.58 -12.23 -3.25
C ASN A 210 25.50 -11.85 -4.29
N LEU A 211 24.22 -11.89 -3.90
CA LEU A 211 23.10 -11.43 -4.73
C LEU A 211 22.84 -9.92 -4.56
N ALA A 212 23.53 -9.29 -3.62
CA ALA A 212 23.39 -7.85 -3.38
C ALA A 212 24.12 -7.03 -4.42
N SER A 213 23.47 -5.99 -4.93
CA SER A 213 24.07 -5.02 -5.87
C SER A 213 25.05 -4.09 -5.16
N LYS A 214 26.11 -3.66 -5.87
CA LYS A 214 27.14 -2.77 -5.33
C LYS A 214 26.90 -1.31 -5.75
N PRO A 215 27.23 -0.31 -4.90
CA PRO A 215 27.62 -0.47 -3.48
C PRO A 215 26.48 -1.09 -2.65
N LEU A 216 26.83 -1.80 -1.59
CA LEU A 216 25.86 -2.47 -0.73
C LEU A 216 24.88 -1.47 -0.13
N ILE A 217 23.59 -1.76 -0.26
CA ILE A 217 22.52 -1.04 0.44
C ILE A 217 21.67 -2.08 1.17
N ALA A 218 21.28 -1.80 2.41
CA ALA A 218 20.38 -2.66 3.16
C ALA A 218 19.11 -1.90 3.56
N LEU A 219 17.98 -2.59 3.52
CA LEU A 219 16.75 -2.21 4.17
C LEU A 219 16.90 -2.56 5.67
N LYS A 220 17.21 -1.56 6.49
CA LYS A 220 17.59 -1.78 7.89
C LYS A 220 16.43 -1.63 8.86
N GLY A 221 15.47 -0.75 8.57
CA GLY A 221 14.30 -0.53 9.42
C GLY A 221 13.04 -0.20 8.65
N GLY A 222 11.89 -0.40 9.31
CA GLY A 222 10.60 -0.03 8.75
C GLY A 222 9.47 -0.09 9.76
N ALA A 223 8.48 0.78 9.57
CA ALA A 223 7.28 0.85 10.40
C ALA A 223 6.06 1.32 9.61
N VAL A 224 4.91 0.82 10.04
CA VAL A 224 3.58 1.27 9.61
C VAL A 224 2.84 1.80 10.83
N THR A 225 2.12 2.92 10.68
CA THR A 225 1.33 3.55 11.74
C THR A 225 0.00 4.06 11.20
N ASN A 226 -0.94 4.39 12.10
CA ASN A 226 -2.20 5.04 11.74
C ASN A 226 -2.38 6.37 12.48
N ASP A 227 -2.92 7.38 11.81
CA ASP A 227 -3.27 8.68 12.41
C ASP A 227 -4.40 8.55 13.45
N ALA A 228 -5.28 7.57 13.26
CA ALA A 228 -6.51 7.38 14.03
C ALA A 228 -7.36 8.68 14.11
N ASN A 229 -7.44 9.42 12.99
CA ASN A 229 -8.07 10.75 12.93
C ASN A 229 -9.15 10.86 11.85
N HIS A 230 -8.80 10.62 10.57
CA HIS A 230 -9.72 10.75 9.44
C HIS A 230 -9.37 9.76 8.33
N ILE A 231 -10.39 9.26 7.59
CA ILE A 231 -10.18 8.23 6.55
C ILE A 231 -9.63 8.77 5.23
N SER A 232 -9.89 10.03 4.89
CA SER A 232 -9.47 10.62 3.60
C SER A 232 -8.59 11.86 3.74
N GLY A 233 -8.40 12.37 4.94
CA GLY A 233 -7.54 13.52 5.20
C GLY A 233 -6.37 13.15 6.12
N PRO A 234 -5.18 13.73 5.90
CA PRO A 234 -4.04 13.50 6.78
C PRO A 234 -4.27 14.13 8.17
N SER A 235 -3.53 13.66 9.17
CA SER A 235 -3.49 14.30 10.48
C SER A 235 -3.08 15.77 10.37
N ARG A 236 -3.78 16.66 11.08
CA ARG A 236 -3.40 18.08 11.11
C ARG A 236 -2.11 18.34 11.87
N THR A 237 -1.69 17.43 12.72
CA THR A 237 -0.50 17.53 13.57
C THR A 237 0.74 16.88 12.95
N GLY A 238 0.57 15.91 12.04
CA GLY A 238 1.66 15.11 11.46
C GLY A 238 2.22 14.05 12.42
N ASP A 239 1.53 13.78 13.53
CA ASP A 239 2.01 12.84 14.55
C ASP A 239 2.08 11.40 14.06
N GLY A 240 1.13 10.93 13.23
CA GLY A 240 1.17 9.58 12.68
C GLY A 240 2.42 9.34 11.84
N LEU A 241 2.70 10.22 10.87
CA LEU A 241 3.92 10.12 10.05
C LEU A 241 5.20 10.28 10.89
N TYR A 242 5.21 11.22 11.84
CA TYR A 242 6.33 11.36 12.78
C TYR A 242 6.64 10.04 13.49
N TYR A 243 5.61 9.33 13.98
CA TYR A 243 5.82 8.05 14.65
C TYR A 243 6.25 6.95 13.67
N ALA A 244 5.75 6.92 12.44
CA ALA A 244 6.25 5.99 11.42
C ALA A 244 7.77 6.18 11.19
N MET A 245 8.20 7.43 11.03
CA MET A 245 9.62 7.78 10.87
C MET A 245 10.44 7.38 12.10
N LYS A 246 9.96 7.70 13.30
CA LYS A 246 10.64 7.40 14.55
C LYS A 246 10.80 5.90 14.78
N GLU A 247 9.72 5.13 14.61
CA GLU A 247 9.77 3.67 14.79
C GLU A 247 10.61 2.99 13.69
N ALA A 248 10.61 3.49 12.44
CA ALA A 248 11.49 3.00 11.39
C ALA A 248 12.98 3.25 11.71
N LEU A 249 13.33 4.42 12.27
CA LEU A 249 14.69 4.74 12.72
C LEU A 249 15.10 3.89 13.92
N ASN A 250 14.20 3.68 14.88
CA ASN A 250 14.41 2.78 16.02
C ASN A 250 14.67 1.34 15.55
N ASP A 251 13.84 0.83 14.63
CA ASP A 251 13.98 -0.51 14.05
C ASP A 251 15.30 -0.68 13.27
N ALA A 252 15.79 0.42 12.68
CA ALA A 252 17.07 0.48 12.00
C ALA A 252 18.27 0.64 12.95
N GLU A 253 18.05 0.98 14.23
CA GLU A 253 19.10 1.41 15.17
C GLU A 253 19.92 2.58 14.60
N VAL A 254 19.22 3.57 14.04
CA VAL A 254 19.80 4.76 13.41
C VAL A 254 19.30 6.02 14.12
N LEU A 255 20.22 6.93 14.42
CA LEU A 255 19.84 8.23 15.00
C LEU A 255 19.31 9.16 13.90
N GLY A 256 18.32 9.99 14.24
CA GLY A 256 17.81 11.00 13.28
C GLY A 256 18.90 11.93 12.74
N ALA A 257 19.92 12.25 13.57
CA ALA A 257 21.06 13.07 13.18
C ALA A 257 21.93 12.45 12.05
N ASP A 258 21.87 11.13 11.87
CA ASP A 258 22.64 10.41 10.86
C ASP A 258 21.94 10.39 9.50
N VAL A 259 20.64 10.72 9.44
CA VAL A 259 19.88 10.78 8.19
C VAL A 259 20.44 11.84 7.28
N LYS A 260 20.77 11.47 6.04
CA LYS A 260 21.38 12.35 5.03
C LYS A 260 20.39 12.82 3.98
N TYR A 261 19.28 12.10 3.83
CA TYR A 261 18.28 12.39 2.80
C TYR A 261 16.93 11.81 3.20
N VAL A 262 15.85 12.53 2.90
CA VAL A 262 14.47 12.04 3.08
C VAL A 262 13.74 12.13 1.75
N ASN A 263 13.23 10.99 1.26
CA ASN A 263 12.24 11.01 0.19
C ASN A 263 10.84 10.95 0.81
N MET A 264 10.06 11.97 0.53
CA MET A 264 8.77 12.16 1.14
C MET A 264 7.63 11.82 0.16
N HIS A 265 6.43 11.66 0.69
CA HIS A 265 5.26 11.38 -0.13
C HIS A 265 4.96 12.49 -1.14
N GLY A 266 4.89 13.75 -0.68
CA GLY A 266 4.88 14.97 -1.50
C GLY A 266 3.92 14.96 -2.66
N THR A 267 2.61 15.05 -2.38
CA THR A 267 1.55 14.93 -3.39
C THR A 267 1.19 16.25 -4.07
N ALA A 268 1.76 17.37 -3.63
CA ALA A 268 1.36 18.72 -4.03
C ALA A 268 -0.08 19.10 -3.61
N THR A 269 -0.72 18.29 -2.77
CA THR A 269 -1.98 18.69 -2.13
C THR A 269 -1.69 19.52 -0.88
N LEU A 270 -2.55 20.50 -0.61
CA LEU A 270 -2.32 21.47 0.46
C LEU A 270 -2.07 20.78 1.82
N TYR A 271 -3.00 19.91 2.21
CA TYR A 271 -3.00 19.32 3.56
C TYR A 271 -1.91 18.25 3.76
N ASN A 272 -1.62 17.43 2.73
CA ASN A 272 -0.57 16.42 2.84
C ASN A 272 0.80 17.06 3.02
N ASP A 273 1.14 18.03 2.17
CA ASP A 273 2.45 18.67 2.21
C ASP A 273 2.65 19.47 3.51
N GLU A 274 1.57 20.07 4.05
CA GLU A 274 1.59 20.70 5.37
C GLU A 274 1.83 19.68 6.49
N MET A 275 1.13 18.54 6.46
CA MET A 275 1.28 17.46 7.43
C MET A 275 2.71 16.94 7.44
N GLU A 276 3.27 16.65 6.28
CA GLU A 276 4.64 16.16 6.14
C GLU A 276 5.67 17.17 6.68
N SER A 277 5.48 18.47 6.41
CA SER A 277 6.37 19.51 6.92
C SER A 277 6.41 19.55 8.46
N LYS A 278 5.27 19.30 9.11
CA LYS A 278 5.18 19.19 10.58
C LYS A 278 5.90 17.93 11.09
N ALA A 279 5.69 16.79 10.44
CA ALA A 279 6.35 15.53 10.80
C ALA A 279 7.89 15.66 10.71
N ILE A 280 8.42 16.29 9.67
CA ILE A 280 9.86 16.59 9.53
C ILE A 280 10.37 17.51 10.63
N GLN A 281 9.60 18.54 10.98
CA GLN A 281 9.97 19.45 12.08
C GLN A 281 10.04 18.70 13.42
N TRP A 282 9.03 17.86 13.73
CA TRP A 282 8.99 17.04 14.94
C TRP A 282 10.14 16.02 15.01
N SER A 283 10.60 15.54 13.85
CA SER A 283 11.74 14.62 13.75
C SER A 283 13.10 15.31 13.81
N CYS A 284 13.15 16.63 13.96
CA CYS A 284 14.38 17.46 13.90
C CYS A 284 15.14 17.31 12.57
N LEU A 285 14.45 16.98 11.46
CA LEU A 285 15.05 16.78 10.12
C LEU A 285 14.90 17.98 9.18
N SER A 286 14.50 19.15 9.66
CA SER A 286 14.20 20.34 8.84
C SER A 286 15.37 20.85 7.99
N ASN A 287 16.61 20.46 8.29
CA ASN A 287 17.82 20.83 7.54
C ASN A 287 18.30 19.70 6.60
N VAL A 288 17.74 18.48 6.75
CA VAL A 288 18.07 17.35 5.87
C VAL A 288 17.45 17.58 4.49
N PRO A 289 18.17 17.33 3.39
CA PRO A 289 17.59 17.43 2.05
C PRO A 289 16.37 16.54 1.88
N VAL A 290 15.29 17.09 1.32
CA VAL A 290 14.07 16.36 1.02
C VAL A 290 13.68 16.52 -0.43
N ASN A 291 13.09 15.49 -1.04
CA ASN A 291 12.43 15.59 -2.34
C ASN A 291 11.17 14.75 -2.46
N SER A 292 10.44 14.98 -3.56
CA SER A 292 9.37 14.12 -4.08
C SER A 292 9.54 13.94 -5.59
N PHE A 293 9.26 12.73 -6.07
CA PHE A 293 9.32 12.40 -7.49
C PHE A 293 8.02 12.65 -8.25
N LYS A 294 6.93 12.99 -7.53
CA LYS A 294 5.60 13.08 -8.14
C LYS A 294 5.46 14.16 -9.21
N GLY A 295 6.28 15.21 -9.16
CA GLY A 295 6.37 16.19 -10.25
C GLY A 295 6.99 15.66 -11.55
N TYR A 296 7.68 14.49 -11.50
CA TYR A 296 8.24 13.83 -12.68
C TYR A 296 7.31 12.76 -13.25
N ILE A 297 6.74 11.90 -12.41
CA ILE A 297 6.06 10.67 -12.81
C ILE A 297 4.60 10.59 -12.36
N GLY A 298 4.10 11.59 -11.65
CA GLY A 298 2.78 11.57 -11.03
C GLY A 298 2.72 10.73 -9.76
N HIS A 299 1.55 10.70 -9.16
CA HIS A 299 1.25 9.82 -8.04
C HIS A 299 0.87 8.43 -8.56
N THR A 300 1.73 7.47 -8.39
CA THR A 300 1.58 6.09 -8.91
C THR A 300 0.94 5.15 -7.88
N LEU A 301 0.09 5.67 -7.01
CA LEU A 301 -0.77 4.95 -6.06
C LEU A 301 0.01 3.94 -5.20
N GLY A 302 -0.39 2.66 -5.20
CA GLY A 302 0.27 1.60 -4.44
C GLY A 302 1.65 1.21 -4.97
N ALA A 303 1.96 1.54 -6.22
CA ALA A 303 3.30 1.38 -6.78
C ALA A 303 4.30 2.43 -6.26
N SER A 304 3.83 3.62 -5.81
CA SER A 304 4.68 4.76 -5.44
C SER A 304 5.81 4.40 -4.49
N GLY A 305 5.50 3.58 -3.47
CA GLY A 305 6.49 3.19 -2.46
C GLY A 305 7.66 2.42 -3.04
N VAL A 306 7.41 1.50 -3.99
CA VAL A 306 8.47 0.69 -4.63
C VAL A 306 9.25 1.52 -5.63
N VAL A 307 8.54 2.20 -6.53
CA VAL A 307 9.11 3.05 -7.59
C VAL A 307 10.04 4.13 -7.01
N GLU A 308 9.56 4.87 -6.03
CA GLU A 308 10.32 5.94 -5.38
C GLU A 308 11.50 5.38 -4.56
N THR A 309 11.36 4.17 -3.98
CA THR A 309 12.49 3.49 -3.29
C THR A 309 13.60 3.13 -4.27
N ILE A 310 13.30 2.66 -5.49
CA ILE A 310 14.30 2.40 -6.53
C ILE A 310 15.07 3.68 -6.87
N LEU A 311 14.37 4.79 -7.02
CA LEU A 311 15.02 6.09 -7.27
C LEU A 311 15.86 6.56 -6.06
N CYS A 312 15.44 6.27 -4.81
CA CYS A 312 16.27 6.52 -3.62
C CYS A 312 17.55 5.67 -3.63
N ILE A 313 17.46 4.39 -4.01
CA ILE A 313 18.62 3.50 -4.15
C ILE A 313 19.61 4.05 -5.15
N TYR A 314 19.13 4.54 -6.31
CA TYR A 314 20.00 5.19 -7.30
C TYR A 314 20.69 6.44 -6.72
N GLN A 315 19.95 7.31 -6.04
CA GLN A 315 20.51 8.53 -5.42
C GLN A 315 21.59 8.20 -4.38
N MET A 316 21.35 7.17 -3.55
CA MET A 316 22.34 6.70 -2.57
C MET A 316 23.60 6.16 -3.23
N ARG A 317 23.46 5.37 -4.32
CA ARG A 317 24.60 4.81 -5.06
C ARG A 317 25.49 5.91 -5.65
N ASN A 318 24.87 6.96 -6.17
CA ASN A 318 25.54 8.04 -6.90
C ASN A 318 25.79 9.29 -6.05
N ASN A 319 25.46 9.27 -4.76
CA ASN A 319 25.59 10.42 -3.84
C ASN A 319 24.92 11.70 -4.38
N ILE A 320 23.78 11.57 -5.03
CA ILE A 320 23.01 12.67 -5.57
C ILE A 320 21.67 12.78 -4.85
N VAL A 321 21.14 13.99 -4.71
CA VAL A 321 19.73 14.22 -4.37
C VAL A 321 19.10 15.00 -5.52
N PHE A 322 18.11 14.38 -6.15
CA PHE A 322 17.40 14.97 -7.28
C PHE A 322 16.49 16.14 -6.84
N ALA A 323 16.26 17.06 -7.75
CA ALA A 323 15.31 18.13 -7.58
C ALA A 323 13.88 17.60 -7.34
N THR A 324 13.09 18.38 -6.63
CA THR A 324 11.62 18.23 -6.62
C THR A 324 11.06 19.02 -7.79
N LYS A 325 10.64 18.33 -8.85
CA LYS A 325 10.15 18.98 -10.07
C LYS A 325 8.97 19.90 -9.78
N GLY A 326 9.05 21.13 -10.26
CA GLY A 326 8.03 22.16 -10.09
C GLY A 326 8.16 22.99 -8.81
N PHE A 327 9.08 22.66 -7.90
CA PHE A 327 9.32 23.45 -6.69
C PHE A 327 10.12 24.72 -7.03
N GLU A 328 9.59 25.88 -6.65
CA GLU A 328 10.21 27.20 -6.82
C GLU A 328 10.30 27.95 -5.49
N LYS A 329 9.20 27.91 -4.72
CA LYS A 329 9.09 28.63 -3.46
C LYS A 329 8.31 27.79 -2.44
N ARG A 330 8.85 27.66 -1.23
CA ARG A 330 8.21 26.92 -0.16
C ARG A 330 6.81 27.46 0.17
N GLY A 331 5.81 26.55 0.12
CA GLY A 331 4.42 26.81 0.49
C GLY A 331 3.94 26.09 1.75
N THR A 332 4.86 25.44 2.50
CA THR A 332 4.53 24.71 3.73
C THR A 332 4.72 25.54 4.99
N PRO A 333 3.94 25.32 6.07
CA PRO A 333 4.04 26.12 7.30
C PRO A 333 5.37 25.90 8.03
N CYS A 334 5.89 24.66 8.02
CA CYS A 334 7.16 24.34 8.65
C CYS A 334 8.30 24.33 7.62
N LYS A 335 9.52 24.54 8.09
CA LYS A 335 10.72 24.55 7.24
C LYS A 335 10.98 23.16 6.67
N LEU A 336 11.14 23.09 5.36
CA LEU A 336 11.68 21.95 4.62
C LEU A 336 12.88 22.38 3.80
N ASN A 337 13.92 21.57 3.77
CA ASN A 337 15.07 21.75 2.87
C ASN A 337 14.79 21.01 1.55
N VAL A 338 13.80 21.51 0.80
CA VAL A 338 13.39 20.90 -0.48
C VAL A 338 14.52 21.10 -1.50
N SER A 339 14.89 20.02 -2.18
CA SER A 339 15.86 20.08 -3.28
C SER A 339 15.20 20.73 -4.51
N ASP A 340 15.67 21.90 -4.90
CA ASP A 340 15.23 22.68 -6.07
C ASP A 340 16.09 22.45 -7.31
N ALA A 341 17.22 21.77 -7.15
CA ALA A 341 18.16 21.38 -8.19
C ALA A 341 18.76 20.01 -7.87
N ASN A 342 19.26 19.30 -8.89
CA ASN A 342 20.04 18.09 -8.67
C ASN A 342 21.37 18.47 -8.01
N ARG A 343 21.64 17.90 -6.82
CA ARG A 343 22.82 18.25 -6.01
C ARG A 343 23.63 17.02 -5.67
N LEU A 344 24.92 17.08 -5.92
CA LEU A 344 25.88 16.08 -5.48
C LEU A 344 26.27 16.33 -4.02
N TYR A 345 26.41 15.26 -3.26
CA TYR A 345 26.85 15.24 -1.88
C TYR A 345 28.10 14.37 -1.74
N THR A 346 28.86 14.56 -0.68
CA THR A 346 30.03 13.70 -0.38
C THR A 346 29.59 12.28 -0.01
N ASP A 347 28.46 12.17 0.67
CA ASP A 347 27.91 10.87 1.08
C ASP A 347 26.39 10.96 1.36
N VAL A 348 25.62 10.08 0.70
CA VAL A 348 24.18 9.86 0.94
C VAL A 348 24.04 8.42 1.44
N ASN A 349 24.50 8.16 2.67
CA ASN A 349 24.59 6.82 3.22
C ASN A 349 23.36 6.35 3.99
N ILE A 350 22.50 7.26 4.46
CA ILE A 350 21.25 6.92 5.15
C ILE A 350 20.10 7.71 4.54
N CYS A 351 19.16 6.97 3.98
CA CYS A 351 17.93 7.48 3.40
C CYS A 351 16.72 7.04 4.22
N LEU A 352 15.84 7.99 4.52
CA LEU A 352 14.52 7.75 5.09
C LEU A 352 13.47 7.96 3.99
N LYS A 353 12.72 6.91 3.63
CA LYS A 353 11.63 6.96 2.66
C LYS A 353 10.29 6.90 3.38
N THR A 354 9.37 7.82 3.09
CA THR A 354 8.07 7.92 3.73
C THR A 354 6.91 7.83 2.74
N ALA A 355 5.76 7.38 3.20
CA ALA A 355 4.50 7.43 2.47
C ALA A 355 3.32 7.64 3.43
N SER A 356 2.28 8.32 2.94
CA SER A 356 1.01 8.52 3.64
C SER A 356 -0.16 8.21 2.71
N GLY A 357 -1.28 7.75 3.24
CA GLY A 357 -2.41 7.30 2.41
C GLY A 357 -3.77 7.42 3.08
N PHE A 358 -4.82 7.23 2.28
CA PHE A 358 -6.19 7.12 2.76
C PHE A 358 -6.33 5.98 3.77
N GLY A 359 -7.26 6.12 4.72
CA GLY A 359 -7.36 5.26 5.90
C GLY A 359 -6.55 5.80 7.09
N GLY A 360 -5.86 6.96 6.93
CA GLY A 360 -4.99 7.55 7.94
C GLY A 360 -3.69 6.77 8.14
N CYS A 361 -3.31 5.96 7.15
CA CYS A 361 -2.13 5.11 7.23
C CYS A 361 -0.86 5.86 6.82
N ASN A 362 0.25 5.59 7.53
CA ASN A 362 1.58 6.12 7.25
C ASN A 362 2.60 4.99 7.30
N ALA A 363 3.64 5.07 6.49
CA ALA A 363 4.74 4.11 6.52
C ALA A 363 6.09 4.80 6.27
N ALA A 364 7.13 4.23 6.86
CA ALA A 364 8.50 4.69 6.64
C ALA A 364 9.46 3.49 6.60
N ILE A 365 10.50 3.60 5.77
CA ILE A 365 11.63 2.65 5.74
C ILE A 365 12.96 3.39 5.78
N VAL A 366 13.97 2.72 6.31
CA VAL A 366 15.35 3.21 6.41
C VAL A 366 16.27 2.35 5.56
N LEU A 367 16.92 2.98 4.59
CA LEU A 367 17.95 2.38 3.75
C LEU A 367 19.33 2.84 4.22
N VAL A 368 20.28 1.93 4.32
CA VAL A 368 21.65 2.22 4.76
C VAL A 368 22.65 1.69 3.73
N LYS A 369 23.52 2.56 3.23
CA LYS A 369 24.62 2.22 2.32
C LYS A 369 25.83 1.73 3.12
N ASN A 370 26.51 0.71 2.62
CA ASN A 370 27.70 0.08 3.23
C ASN A 370 27.49 -0.34 4.71
N PRO A 371 26.41 -1.08 5.02
CA PRO A 371 26.03 -1.41 6.40
C PRO A 371 27.03 -2.28 7.14
N VAL A 372 27.98 -2.93 6.44
CA VAL A 372 28.89 -3.94 7.01
C VAL A 372 29.95 -3.33 7.95
N ASN A 373 30.31 -2.07 7.77
CA ASN A 373 31.29 -1.40 8.64
C ASN A 373 30.78 -1.16 10.07
N ALA A 374 29.46 -1.17 10.28
CA ALA A 374 28.83 -1.03 11.59
C ALA A 374 28.72 -2.39 12.35
N TYR A 375 28.87 -3.52 11.63
CA TYR A 375 28.64 -4.86 12.18
C TYR A 375 29.88 -5.48 12.83
N ASN A 376 31.09 -5.07 12.43
CA ASN A 376 32.33 -5.62 12.98
C ASN A 376 32.63 -5.14 14.42
N ASN A 377 31.85 -4.17 14.94
CA ASN A 377 32.02 -3.61 16.27
C ASN A 377 30.86 -3.89 17.24
N ALA A 378 29.81 -4.57 16.80
CA ALA A 378 28.70 -4.97 17.67
C ALA A 378 28.79 -6.48 17.95
N GLU A 379 29.00 -6.84 19.21
CA GLU A 379 28.73 -8.21 19.66
C GLU A 379 27.32 -8.60 19.25
N LYS A 380 27.18 -9.77 18.59
CA LYS A 380 25.89 -10.33 18.23
C LYS A 380 24.99 -10.28 19.46
N PRO A 381 23.84 -9.60 19.44
CA PRO A 381 22.86 -9.85 20.47
C PRO A 381 22.46 -11.33 20.33
N ASN A 382 22.75 -12.13 21.36
CA ASN A 382 22.24 -13.47 21.52
C ASN A 382 20.71 -13.40 21.73
N ALA A 383 19.96 -13.06 20.71
CA ALA A 383 18.56 -13.37 20.65
C ALA A 383 18.46 -14.79 20.08
N SER A 384 18.61 -15.78 20.94
CA SER A 384 18.08 -17.11 20.67
C SER A 384 16.56 -16.95 20.49
N ILE A 385 16.11 -16.93 19.22
CA ILE A 385 14.69 -17.10 18.85
C ILE A 385 14.37 -18.59 19.07
N GLY A 386 14.43 -19.04 20.32
CA GLY A 386 14.27 -20.43 20.73
C GLY A 386 13.64 -20.51 22.14
N GLY A 387 12.62 -19.70 22.40
CA GLY A 387 11.67 -19.90 23.48
C GLY A 387 10.34 -20.33 22.90
N GLU A 388 9.66 -21.29 23.53
CA GLU A 388 8.27 -21.62 23.22
C GLU A 388 7.47 -20.34 23.01
N ASP A 389 6.72 -20.25 21.90
CA ASP A 389 5.91 -19.08 21.57
C ASP A 389 4.86 -18.85 22.66
N ASN A 390 5.13 -17.97 23.60
CA ASN A 390 4.17 -17.54 24.63
C ASN A 390 3.05 -16.66 24.06
N ILE A 391 2.80 -16.73 22.73
CA ILE A 391 1.74 -15.97 22.10
C ILE A 391 0.38 -16.61 22.43
N LYS A 392 -0.48 -15.82 23.05
CA LYS A 392 -1.80 -16.24 23.51
C LYS A 392 -2.89 -15.64 22.65
N VAL A 393 -3.97 -16.40 22.46
CA VAL A 393 -5.24 -15.86 21.93
C VAL A 393 -6.05 -15.38 23.14
N LEU A 394 -6.23 -14.07 23.27
CA LEU A 394 -6.96 -13.46 24.38
C LEU A 394 -8.46 -13.41 24.15
N ALA A 395 -8.87 -13.23 22.90
CA ALA A 395 -10.25 -13.18 22.48
C ALA A 395 -10.41 -13.71 21.06
N GLN A 396 -11.61 -14.21 20.75
CA GLN A 396 -12.00 -14.61 19.40
C GLN A 396 -13.45 -14.24 19.16
N TYR A 397 -13.76 -13.73 17.98
CA TYR A 397 -15.12 -13.37 17.58
C TYR A 397 -15.36 -13.69 16.12
N SER A 398 -16.53 -14.26 15.85
CA SER A 398 -17.04 -14.48 14.48
C SER A 398 -18.36 -13.75 14.34
N LEU A 399 -18.53 -13.00 13.25
CA LEU A 399 -19.82 -12.37 12.98
C LEU A 399 -20.84 -13.45 12.65
N PRO A 400 -22.01 -13.49 13.32
CA PRO A 400 -23.03 -14.51 13.06
C PRO A 400 -23.56 -14.44 11.63
N ASN A 401 -23.82 -15.60 11.03
CA ASN A 401 -24.57 -15.67 9.78
C ASN A 401 -26.05 -15.32 10.05
N SER A 402 -26.68 -14.64 9.11
CA SER A 402 -28.08 -14.25 9.18
C SER A 402 -28.79 -14.50 7.86
N SER A 403 -30.06 -14.95 7.94
CA SER A 403 -30.96 -14.99 6.78
C SER A 403 -31.57 -13.61 6.46
N GLU A 404 -31.40 -12.63 7.34
CA GLU A 404 -31.84 -11.23 7.12
C GLU A 404 -30.97 -10.58 6.05
N CYS A 405 -31.47 -9.54 5.36
CA CYS A 405 -30.66 -8.68 4.51
C CYS A 405 -29.50 -8.09 5.34
N PHE A 406 -28.28 -8.06 4.75
CA PHE A 406 -27.09 -7.59 5.45
C PHE A 406 -27.28 -6.21 6.08
N SER A 407 -27.92 -5.28 5.37
CA SER A 407 -28.13 -3.92 5.87
C SER A 407 -28.99 -3.86 7.12
N ASP A 408 -30.00 -4.75 7.25
CA ASP A 408 -30.88 -4.82 8.40
C ASP A 408 -30.21 -5.57 9.56
N PHE A 409 -29.56 -6.68 9.26
CA PHE A 409 -28.78 -7.44 10.21
C PHE A 409 -27.70 -6.57 10.86
N ILE A 410 -26.85 -5.89 10.08
CA ILE A 410 -25.74 -5.10 10.61
C ILE A 410 -26.20 -3.88 11.41
N ARG A 411 -27.35 -3.27 11.04
CA ARG A 411 -27.98 -2.19 11.82
C ARG A 411 -28.50 -2.69 13.16
N LYS A 412 -29.04 -3.90 13.22
CA LYS A 412 -29.49 -4.54 14.45
C LYS A 412 -28.33 -4.81 15.39
N GLU A 413 -27.23 -5.40 14.86
CA GLU A 413 -25.99 -5.60 15.60
C GLU A 413 -25.42 -4.27 16.15
N TYR A 414 -25.40 -3.21 15.33
CA TYR A 414 -24.94 -1.90 15.76
C TYR A 414 -25.79 -1.34 16.93
N LYS A 415 -27.12 -1.48 16.87
CA LYS A 415 -28.01 -1.04 17.95
C LYS A 415 -27.76 -1.81 19.24
N GLN A 416 -27.51 -3.12 19.17
CA GLN A 416 -27.20 -3.95 20.34
C GLN A 416 -25.92 -3.51 21.05
N LEU A 417 -24.93 -3.00 20.29
CA LEU A 417 -23.70 -2.46 20.83
C LEU A 417 -23.91 -1.15 21.61
N ASN A 418 -25.06 -0.51 21.49
CA ASN A 418 -25.41 0.75 22.13
C ASN A 418 -24.33 1.84 21.93
N LEU A 419 -23.83 1.95 20.69
CA LEU A 419 -22.78 2.89 20.31
C LEU A 419 -23.40 4.18 19.74
N SER A 420 -22.72 5.31 19.99
CA SER A 420 -23.00 6.59 19.35
C SER A 420 -21.88 6.95 18.37
N TYR A 421 -21.93 6.39 17.15
CA TYR A 421 -20.95 6.65 16.09
C TYR A 421 -21.66 6.88 14.75
N MET A 422 -22.09 8.11 14.51
CA MET A 422 -22.93 8.48 13.36
C MET A 422 -22.29 8.18 11.99
N LYS A 423 -20.95 8.12 11.91
CA LYS A 423 -20.25 7.75 10.68
C LYS A 423 -20.57 6.33 10.21
N PHE A 424 -20.94 5.42 11.11
CA PHE A 424 -21.31 4.03 10.81
C PHE A 424 -22.29 3.92 9.64
N TYR A 425 -23.28 4.78 9.58
CA TYR A 425 -24.33 4.73 8.55
C TYR A 425 -23.82 5.09 7.14
N LYS A 426 -22.64 5.72 7.04
CA LYS A 426 -22.02 6.13 5.76
C LYS A 426 -20.92 5.17 5.31
N MET A 427 -20.55 4.17 6.11
CA MET A 427 -19.53 3.19 5.80
C MET A 427 -19.98 2.24 4.68
N SER A 428 -19.01 1.69 3.92
CA SER A 428 -19.23 0.53 3.07
C SER A 428 -19.60 -0.69 3.91
N ASP A 429 -20.14 -1.72 3.29
CA ASP A 429 -20.55 -2.92 4.00
C ASP A 429 -19.35 -3.66 4.60
N LEU A 430 -18.21 -3.74 3.87
CA LEU A 430 -16.95 -4.25 4.42
C LEU A 430 -16.55 -3.51 5.71
N SER A 431 -16.61 -2.19 5.69
CA SER A 431 -16.26 -1.35 6.85
C SER A 431 -17.23 -1.55 8.01
N LYS A 432 -18.54 -1.70 7.75
CA LYS A 432 -19.54 -1.99 8.78
C LYS A 432 -19.32 -3.35 9.43
N ALA A 433 -19.06 -4.39 8.61
CA ALA A 433 -18.81 -5.74 9.11
C ALA A 433 -17.58 -5.80 10.02
N LEU A 434 -16.46 -5.23 9.55
CA LEU A 434 -15.23 -5.16 10.35
C LEU A 434 -15.41 -4.31 11.62
N PHE A 435 -16.11 -3.19 11.53
CA PHE A 435 -16.39 -2.32 12.67
C PHE A 435 -17.17 -3.06 13.76
N ILE A 436 -18.27 -3.73 13.42
CA ILE A 436 -19.08 -4.50 14.39
C ILE A 436 -18.25 -5.63 15.02
N ALA A 437 -17.53 -6.38 14.21
CA ALA A 437 -16.71 -7.47 14.71
C ALA A 437 -15.60 -6.96 15.64
N SER A 438 -14.96 -5.84 15.29
CA SER A 438 -13.91 -5.23 16.10
C SER A 438 -14.44 -4.69 17.44
N GLU A 439 -15.60 -4.05 17.46
CA GLU A 439 -16.21 -3.57 18.71
C GLU A 439 -16.59 -4.72 19.64
N ASN A 440 -17.09 -5.83 19.08
CA ASN A 440 -17.44 -7.02 19.89
C ASN A 440 -16.18 -7.70 20.47
N ILE A 441 -15.12 -7.87 19.69
CA ILE A 441 -13.92 -8.54 20.17
C ILE A 441 -13.12 -7.67 21.17
N ILE A 442 -13.06 -6.35 20.96
CA ILE A 442 -12.39 -5.42 21.87
C ILE A 442 -13.06 -5.42 23.25
N ARG A 443 -14.39 -5.54 23.31
CA ARG A 443 -15.14 -5.65 24.59
C ARG A 443 -14.78 -6.91 25.37
N GLN A 444 -14.33 -7.97 24.71
CA GLN A 444 -13.88 -9.22 25.37
C GLN A 444 -12.46 -9.12 25.92
N CYS A 445 -11.70 -8.08 25.57
CA CYS A 445 -10.30 -7.89 25.97
C CYS A 445 -10.09 -6.44 26.46
N PRO A 446 -10.49 -6.12 27.72
CA PRO A 446 -10.35 -4.77 28.26
C PRO A 446 -8.91 -4.26 28.32
N GLU A 447 -7.91 -5.14 28.35
CA GLU A 447 -6.50 -4.81 28.39
C GLU A 447 -6.06 -3.99 27.17
N ILE A 448 -6.65 -4.26 26.00
CA ILE A 448 -6.30 -3.55 24.76
C ILE A 448 -6.70 -2.08 24.81
N VAL A 449 -7.78 -1.74 25.56
CA VAL A 449 -8.28 -0.36 25.69
C VAL A 449 -7.31 0.52 26.48
N ASN A 450 -6.59 -0.07 27.44
CA ASN A 450 -5.62 0.60 28.30
C ASN A 450 -4.18 0.49 27.77
N ALA A 451 -3.97 -0.22 26.66
CA ALA A 451 -2.66 -0.40 26.06
C ALA A 451 -2.14 0.90 25.41
N ASN A 452 -0.84 0.99 25.21
CA ASN A 452 -0.26 2.07 24.40
C ASN A 452 -0.84 1.98 22.97
N PRO A 453 -1.57 2.99 22.47
CA PRO A 453 -2.22 2.95 21.17
C PRO A 453 -1.30 2.60 20.00
N ARG A 454 -0.01 2.94 20.08
CA ARG A 454 1.01 2.64 19.05
C ARG A 454 1.52 1.20 19.10
N ARG A 455 1.23 0.49 20.21
CA ARG A 455 1.60 -0.91 20.43
C ARG A 455 0.43 -1.87 20.17
N VAL A 456 -0.71 -1.33 19.70
CA VAL A 456 -1.86 -2.10 19.22
C VAL A 456 -1.88 -2.05 17.70
N ALA A 457 -1.86 -3.21 17.06
CA ALA A 457 -1.90 -3.35 15.62
C ALA A 457 -3.23 -3.99 15.14
N ILE A 458 -3.61 -3.73 13.88
CA ILE A 458 -4.74 -4.38 13.22
C ILE A 458 -4.27 -4.97 11.89
N ILE A 459 -4.28 -6.28 11.75
CA ILE A 459 -3.83 -7.00 10.56
C ILE A 459 -4.98 -7.80 9.98
N MET A 460 -5.44 -7.41 8.81
CA MET A 460 -6.62 -7.99 8.18
C MET A 460 -6.32 -8.61 6.83
N SER A 461 -7.14 -9.57 6.43
CA SER A 461 -7.14 -10.10 5.07
C SER A 461 -8.54 -10.37 4.55
N ASN A 462 -8.70 -10.35 3.22
CA ASN A 462 -9.89 -10.81 2.51
C ASN A 462 -9.57 -11.23 1.07
N LYS A 463 -10.59 -11.74 0.35
CA LYS A 463 -10.49 -12.15 -1.05
C LYS A 463 -10.86 -11.00 -2.00
N VAL A 464 -11.97 -10.35 -1.73
CA VAL A 464 -12.63 -9.47 -2.69
C VAL A 464 -12.11 -8.03 -2.65
N SER A 465 -11.12 -7.71 -1.78
CA SER A 465 -10.70 -6.33 -1.58
C SER A 465 -11.91 -5.45 -1.20
N SER A 466 -12.17 -4.41 -1.94
CA SER A 466 -13.30 -3.49 -1.81
C SER A 466 -14.27 -3.55 -3.00
N LEU A 467 -14.34 -4.70 -3.68
CA LEU A 467 -15.01 -4.85 -4.99
C LEU A 467 -16.46 -4.35 -5.00
N GLU A 468 -17.21 -4.49 -3.90
CA GLU A 468 -18.57 -3.94 -3.79
C GLU A 468 -18.59 -2.40 -3.97
N ALA A 469 -17.70 -1.71 -3.25
CA ALA A 469 -17.57 -0.26 -3.39
C ALA A 469 -17.00 0.13 -4.76
N ASP A 470 -16.14 -0.72 -5.34
CA ASP A 470 -15.57 -0.52 -6.68
C ASP A 470 -16.68 -0.57 -7.75
N ILE A 471 -17.57 -1.55 -7.68
CA ILE A 471 -18.73 -1.67 -8.57
C ILE A 471 -19.64 -0.44 -8.44
N GLN A 472 -19.96 -0.04 -7.19
CA GLN A 472 -20.80 1.14 -6.95
C GLN A 472 -20.17 2.41 -7.52
N HIS A 473 -18.86 2.58 -7.35
CA HIS A 473 -18.15 3.73 -7.90
C HIS A 473 -18.15 3.70 -9.43
N GLN A 474 -17.81 2.57 -10.05
CA GLN A 474 -17.78 2.44 -11.51
C GLN A 474 -19.16 2.68 -12.14
N GLN A 475 -20.24 2.16 -11.53
CA GLN A 475 -21.60 2.44 -12.01
C GLN A 475 -21.96 3.94 -12.04
N ILE A 476 -21.38 4.73 -11.13
CA ILE A 476 -21.58 6.19 -11.15
C ILE A 476 -20.74 6.82 -12.25
N VAL A 477 -19.50 6.36 -12.42
CA VAL A 477 -18.61 6.82 -13.50
C VAL A 477 -19.21 6.53 -14.87
N ASP A 478 -19.67 5.29 -15.12
CA ASP A 478 -20.26 4.87 -16.40
C ASP A 478 -21.52 5.66 -16.79
N LYS A 479 -22.26 6.16 -15.80
CA LYS A 479 -23.47 6.98 -16.05
C LYS A 479 -23.16 8.40 -16.48
N HIS A 480 -21.90 8.82 -16.42
CA HIS A 480 -21.46 10.19 -16.75
C HIS A 480 -22.37 11.29 -16.16
N LEU A 481 -22.78 11.12 -14.91
CA LEU A 481 -23.68 12.07 -14.22
C LEU A 481 -23.01 13.43 -14.13
N GLU A 482 -23.78 14.52 -14.36
CA GLU A 482 -23.28 15.90 -14.22
C GLU A 482 -22.67 16.18 -12.83
N GLU A 483 -23.18 15.51 -11.80
CA GLU A 483 -22.69 15.60 -10.42
C GLU A 483 -21.32 14.92 -10.22
N GLY A 484 -20.86 14.09 -11.17
CA GLY A 484 -19.60 13.37 -11.11
C GLY A 484 -19.59 12.22 -10.08
N ALA A 485 -18.41 11.63 -9.90
CA ALA A 485 -18.21 10.55 -8.94
C ALA A 485 -18.31 11.04 -7.49
N SER A 486 -18.71 10.14 -6.57
CA SER A 486 -18.88 10.44 -5.15
C SER A 486 -17.59 10.24 -4.35
N PRO A 487 -17.02 11.28 -3.72
CA PRO A 487 -15.82 11.11 -2.89
C PRO A 487 -16.09 10.20 -1.67
N ALA A 488 -17.32 10.16 -1.19
CA ALA A 488 -17.71 9.32 -0.06
C ALA A 488 -17.67 7.82 -0.44
N ILE A 489 -18.03 7.46 -1.68
CA ILE A 489 -17.95 6.09 -2.17
C ILE A 489 -16.50 5.76 -2.53
N PHE A 490 -15.83 6.65 -3.25
CA PHE A 490 -14.47 6.39 -3.71
C PHE A 490 -13.48 6.10 -2.57
N VAL A 491 -13.59 6.75 -1.41
CA VAL A 491 -12.69 6.45 -0.29
C VAL A 491 -12.82 5.00 0.20
N TYR A 492 -14.04 4.43 0.15
CA TYR A 492 -14.29 3.04 0.52
C TYR A 492 -13.93 2.02 -0.56
N THR A 493 -13.50 2.46 -1.74
CA THR A 493 -12.90 1.56 -2.73
C THR A 493 -11.50 1.06 -2.32
N LEU A 494 -11.00 1.42 -1.15
CA LEU A 494 -9.74 1.00 -0.58
C LEU A 494 -10.01 0.11 0.65
N PRO A 495 -9.60 -1.17 0.67
CA PRO A 495 -9.98 -2.12 1.73
C PRO A 495 -9.41 -1.73 3.10
N ASN A 496 -8.23 -1.10 3.14
CA ASN A 496 -7.61 -0.62 4.38
C ASN A 496 -8.40 0.51 5.06
N VAL A 497 -9.33 1.15 4.37
CA VAL A 497 -10.21 2.17 4.97
C VAL A 497 -11.12 1.55 6.03
N ALA A 498 -11.52 0.29 5.86
CA ALA A 498 -12.26 -0.44 6.88
C ALA A 498 -11.45 -0.56 8.20
N VAL A 499 -10.15 -0.84 8.10
CA VAL A 499 -9.24 -0.82 9.25
C VAL A 499 -9.09 0.61 9.81
N GLY A 500 -8.99 1.61 8.94
CA GLY A 500 -8.93 3.02 9.32
C GLY A 500 -10.11 3.47 10.19
N GLU A 501 -11.34 3.05 9.89
CA GLU A 501 -12.53 3.36 10.70
C GLU A 501 -12.43 2.75 12.10
N VAL A 502 -11.94 1.51 12.22
CA VAL A 502 -11.70 0.87 13.53
C VAL A 502 -10.59 1.61 14.30
N CYS A 503 -9.50 1.99 13.62
CA CYS A 503 -8.42 2.78 14.21
C CYS A 503 -8.93 4.12 14.76
N ILE A 504 -9.77 4.84 13.99
CA ILE A 504 -10.34 6.13 14.41
C ILE A 504 -11.21 5.96 15.64
N LYS A 505 -12.09 4.96 15.66
CA LYS A 505 -13.02 4.72 16.77
C LYS A 505 -12.29 4.37 18.05
N ASN A 506 -11.28 3.48 17.95
CA ASN A 506 -10.60 2.89 19.11
C ASN A 506 -9.24 3.54 19.40
N LYS A 507 -8.86 4.59 18.65
CA LYS A 507 -7.58 5.31 18.80
C LYS A 507 -6.35 4.43 18.61
N ILE A 508 -6.45 3.38 17.79
CA ILE A 508 -5.36 2.47 17.49
C ILE A 508 -4.40 3.14 16.49
N LYS A 509 -3.11 3.16 16.80
CA LYS A 509 -2.10 3.91 16.05
C LYS A 509 -0.90 3.05 15.59
N GLY A 510 -0.92 1.75 15.83
CA GLY A 510 0.12 0.81 15.39
C GLY A 510 -0.03 0.37 13.94
N ASP A 511 0.61 -0.76 13.61
CA ASP A 511 0.55 -1.35 12.27
C ASP A 511 -0.90 -1.66 11.86
N ASN A 512 -1.23 -1.39 10.59
CA ASN A 512 -2.59 -1.49 10.06
C ASN A 512 -2.56 -2.06 8.63
N THR A 513 -1.87 -3.18 8.46
CA THR A 513 -1.66 -3.82 7.15
C THR A 513 -2.88 -4.63 6.70
N PHE A 514 -3.25 -4.49 5.42
CA PHE A 514 -4.33 -5.23 4.78
C PHE A 514 -3.80 -6.11 3.65
N PHE A 515 -4.05 -7.42 3.75
CA PHE A 515 -3.66 -8.43 2.77
C PHE A 515 -4.85 -8.85 1.89
N ILE A 516 -4.56 -9.25 0.66
CA ILE A 516 -5.56 -9.86 -0.24
C ILE A 516 -5.14 -11.30 -0.52
N GLU A 517 -6.03 -12.25 -0.24
CA GLU A 517 -5.80 -13.69 -0.38
C GLU A 517 -6.99 -14.36 -1.10
N ASN A 518 -6.79 -15.51 -1.74
CA ASN A 518 -7.91 -16.22 -2.39
C ASN A 518 -8.92 -16.82 -1.38
N PHE A 519 -8.42 -17.22 -0.22
CA PHE A 519 -9.19 -17.76 0.92
C PHE A 519 -8.38 -17.53 2.18
N ASN A 520 -9.03 -17.63 3.34
CA ASN A 520 -8.34 -17.43 4.62
C ASN A 520 -7.26 -18.50 4.84
N THR A 521 -6.01 -18.16 4.49
CA THR A 521 -4.85 -19.03 4.72
C THR A 521 -4.25 -18.87 6.10
N GLY A 522 -4.72 -17.90 6.89
CA GLY A 522 -4.14 -17.51 8.16
C GLY A 522 -2.96 -16.55 8.04
N LEU A 523 -2.76 -15.93 6.87
CA LEU A 523 -1.66 -14.97 6.64
C LEU A 523 -1.69 -13.80 7.63
N SER A 524 -2.87 -13.24 7.89
CA SER A 524 -3.03 -12.14 8.87
C SER A 524 -2.61 -12.56 10.28
N GLU A 525 -2.98 -13.76 10.74
CA GLU A 525 -2.56 -14.31 12.02
C GLU A 525 -1.06 -14.63 12.03
N TYR A 526 -0.54 -15.22 10.94
CA TYR A 526 0.89 -15.49 10.79
C TYR A 526 1.71 -14.21 10.92
N TYR A 527 1.35 -13.15 10.18
CA TYR A 527 2.05 -11.86 10.25
C TYR A 527 1.88 -11.17 11.63
N ALA A 528 0.70 -11.28 12.23
CA ALA A 528 0.46 -10.78 13.60
C ALA A 528 1.43 -11.41 14.61
N LYS A 529 1.64 -12.73 14.51
CA LYS A 529 2.63 -13.44 15.36
C LYS A 529 4.05 -12.92 15.12
N GLN A 530 4.42 -12.57 13.87
CA GLN A 530 5.74 -11.99 13.59
C GLN A 530 5.89 -10.61 14.24
N LEU A 531 4.88 -9.76 14.21
CA LEU A 531 4.93 -8.44 14.88
C LEU A 531 5.14 -8.60 16.40
N LEU A 532 4.48 -9.56 17.03
CA LEU A 532 4.66 -9.87 18.45
C LEU A 532 6.09 -10.41 18.73
N ARG A 533 6.58 -11.36 17.92
CA ARG A 533 7.94 -11.92 18.04
C ARG A 533 9.01 -10.85 17.93
N LEU A 534 8.87 -9.95 16.96
CA LEU A 534 9.77 -8.82 16.73
C LEU A 534 9.59 -7.66 17.71
N ASN A 535 8.72 -7.83 18.71
CA ASN A 535 8.40 -6.79 19.70
C ASN A 535 7.92 -5.46 19.06
N LYS A 536 7.19 -5.53 17.94
CA LYS A 536 6.61 -4.36 17.24
C LYS A 536 5.21 -4.02 17.71
N ALA A 537 4.52 -4.95 18.35
CA ALA A 537 3.21 -4.76 18.97
C ALA A 537 3.14 -5.50 20.31
N ASP A 538 2.25 -5.07 21.20
CA ASP A 538 1.89 -5.78 22.44
C ASP A 538 0.58 -6.55 22.24
N PHE A 539 -0.33 -5.99 21.45
CA PHE A 539 -1.61 -6.60 21.05
C PHE A 539 -1.80 -6.48 19.54
N VAL A 540 -2.34 -7.54 18.93
CA VAL A 540 -2.69 -7.53 17.52
C VAL A 540 -4.11 -8.07 17.35
N ILE A 541 -4.99 -7.24 16.80
CA ILE A 541 -6.29 -7.69 16.25
C ILE A 541 -5.99 -8.21 14.85
N CYS A 542 -6.25 -9.47 14.59
CA CYS A 542 -5.99 -10.04 13.26
C CYS A 542 -7.15 -10.95 12.83
N GLY A 543 -7.29 -11.14 11.52
CA GLY A 543 -8.31 -12.05 11.03
C GLY A 543 -8.70 -11.83 9.58
N TRP A 544 -9.85 -12.38 9.28
CA TRP A 544 -10.48 -12.39 7.96
C TRP A 544 -11.78 -11.58 8.00
N CYS A 545 -12.00 -10.75 7.00
CA CYS A 545 -13.26 -10.01 6.84
C CYS A 545 -13.63 -9.92 5.36
N ASP A 546 -14.51 -10.79 4.91
CA ASP A 546 -14.86 -10.94 3.51
C ASP A 546 -16.37 -11.07 3.30
N LYS A 547 -16.81 -10.74 2.08
CA LYS A 547 -18.15 -11.02 1.58
C LYS A 547 -18.04 -12.07 0.49
N GLU A 548 -18.80 -13.15 0.59
CA GLU A 548 -18.91 -14.09 -0.53
C GLU A 548 -19.63 -13.40 -1.68
N ILE A 549 -18.91 -13.19 -2.77
CA ILE A 549 -19.50 -12.79 -4.04
C ILE A 549 -19.73 -14.08 -4.80
N ALA A 550 -20.99 -14.33 -5.20
CA ALA A 550 -21.31 -15.45 -6.07
C ALA A 550 -20.48 -15.30 -7.37
N SER A 551 -19.36 -16.02 -7.42
CA SER A 551 -18.62 -16.21 -8.64
C SER A 551 -19.36 -17.26 -9.44
N GLU A 552 -19.78 -16.90 -10.67
CA GLU A 552 -20.21 -17.81 -11.72
C GLU A 552 -21.60 -18.44 -11.60
N MET A 553 -22.53 -17.85 -12.34
CA MET A 553 -23.38 -18.75 -13.13
C MET A 553 -22.67 -18.99 -14.47
N PRO A 554 -22.33 -20.23 -14.86
CA PRO A 554 -22.00 -20.53 -16.22
C PRO A 554 -23.27 -20.27 -17.02
N MET A 555 -23.30 -19.18 -17.78
CA MET A 555 -24.38 -18.89 -18.71
C MET A 555 -24.17 -19.77 -19.93
N ASP A 556 -24.93 -20.84 -20.00
CA ASP A 556 -25.21 -21.51 -21.26
C ASP A 556 -26.08 -20.53 -22.08
N GLU A 557 -25.49 -19.95 -23.13
CA GLU A 557 -26.13 -18.91 -23.97
C GLU A 557 -27.45 -19.38 -24.64
N SER A 558 -27.85 -20.64 -24.49
CA SER A 558 -29.04 -21.25 -25.11
C SER A 558 -30.34 -21.10 -24.31
N GLN A 559 -30.35 -20.49 -23.11
CA GLN A 559 -31.54 -20.47 -22.24
C GLN A 559 -31.94 -19.09 -21.69
N ILE A 560 -31.67 -18.01 -22.38
CA ILE A 560 -32.06 -16.65 -21.93
C ILE A 560 -33.53 -16.38 -22.26
N ASN A 561 -34.43 -16.48 -21.29
CA ASN A 561 -35.80 -15.97 -21.36
C ASN A 561 -35.86 -14.54 -20.77
N ALA A 562 -36.05 -13.54 -21.64
CA ALA A 562 -35.77 -12.12 -21.40
C ALA A 562 -36.52 -11.42 -20.24
N ASN A 563 -37.54 -12.03 -19.62
CA ASN A 563 -38.32 -11.39 -18.54
C ASN A 563 -38.13 -11.98 -17.14
N SER A 564 -37.57 -13.18 -17.01
CA SER A 564 -37.26 -13.78 -15.71
C SER A 564 -35.81 -13.50 -15.25
N ASP A 565 -34.96 -13.05 -16.16
CA ASP A 565 -33.53 -12.89 -15.93
C ASP A 565 -33.17 -11.49 -15.46
N LEU A 566 -34.00 -10.47 -15.72
CA LEU A 566 -33.87 -9.15 -15.11
C LEU A 566 -34.06 -9.16 -13.58
N GLU A 567 -34.92 -10.07 -13.06
CA GLU A 567 -35.06 -10.26 -11.61
C GLU A 567 -33.91 -11.08 -11.02
N LYS A 568 -33.26 -11.94 -11.82
CA LYS A 568 -32.05 -12.68 -11.39
C LYS A 568 -30.78 -11.84 -11.50
N MET A 569 -30.69 -10.92 -12.48
CA MET A 569 -29.59 -9.94 -12.57
C MET A 569 -29.63 -8.90 -11.44
N ASN A 570 -30.81 -8.61 -10.88
CA ASN A 570 -30.94 -7.90 -9.60
C ASN A 570 -30.56 -8.76 -8.38
N GLY A 571 -30.25 -10.02 -8.58
CA GLY A 571 -29.92 -11.03 -7.57
C GLY A 571 -28.51 -10.95 -6.96
N ILE A 572 -27.65 -9.98 -7.36
CA ILE A 572 -26.43 -9.63 -6.62
C ILE A 572 -26.77 -9.26 -5.15
N ASN A 573 -28.04 -9.03 -4.86
CA ASN A 573 -28.55 -8.68 -3.54
C ASN A 573 -29.02 -9.87 -2.66
N LYS A 574 -28.86 -11.12 -3.07
CA LYS A 574 -29.43 -12.25 -2.30
C LYS A 574 -28.43 -13.13 -1.54
N ASP A 575 -27.13 -13.01 -1.81
CA ASP A 575 -26.15 -13.81 -1.08
C ASP A 575 -25.57 -13.02 0.09
N ASN A 576 -26.20 -13.21 1.25
CA ASN A 576 -25.90 -12.53 2.52
C ASN A 576 -24.78 -13.24 3.31
N ASN A 577 -23.89 -13.97 2.65
CA ASN A 577 -22.84 -14.70 3.33
C ASN A 577 -21.63 -13.81 3.60
N TRP A 578 -21.53 -13.36 4.84
CA TRP A 578 -20.36 -12.69 5.38
C TRP A 578 -19.53 -13.66 6.19
N ASN A 579 -18.23 -13.68 5.91
CA ASN A 579 -17.26 -14.46 6.67
C ASN A 579 -16.31 -13.50 7.40
N VAL A 580 -16.57 -13.27 8.67
CA VAL A 580 -15.74 -12.40 9.50
C VAL A 580 -15.31 -13.16 10.75
N ASN A 581 -14.00 -13.35 10.87
CA ASN A 581 -13.38 -14.06 11.99
C ASN A 581 -12.17 -13.27 12.49
N LEU A 582 -12.24 -12.81 13.72
CA LEU A 582 -11.19 -12.01 14.36
C LEU A 582 -10.61 -12.72 15.58
N LYS A 583 -9.34 -12.47 15.84
CA LYS A 583 -8.60 -12.85 17.05
C LYS A 583 -7.86 -11.67 17.62
N ILE A 584 -7.71 -11.62 18.94
CA ILE A 584 -6.74 -10.77 19.62
C ILE A 584 -5.61 -11.64 20.11
N LEU A 585 -4.39 -11.31 19.67
CA LEU A 585 -3.16 -11.99 20.06
C LEU A 585 -2.32 -11.06 20.96
N SER A 586 -1.63 -11.66 21.92
CA SER A 586 -0.61 -11.00 22.78
C SER A 586 0.50 -11.98 23.13
N LYS A 587 1.66 -11.46 23.58
CA LYS A 587 2.70 -12.26 24.22
C LYS A 587 2.29 -12.71 25.60
#